data_85a04f07ad13fb490a443114173c3052
#
_entry.id   85a04f07ad13fb490a443114173c3052
#
_cell.length_a   1.000
_cell.length_b   1.000
_cell.length_c   1.000
_cell.angle_alpha   90.00
_cell.angle_beta   90.00
_cell.angle_gamma   90.00
#
_symmetry.space_group_name_H-M   'P 1'
#
loop_
_entity.id
_entity.type
_entity.pdbx_description
1 polymer ?
#
loop_
_entity_poly.entity_id
_entity_poly.type
_entity_poly.pdbx_seq_one_letter_code
_entity_poly.pdbx_strand_id
1 'polypeptide(L)'
;MRNPHSAFPQRFKFFPISPFSCRLHEANCWSWWRLGLLGFVFLLAGCNGTFSHYKEVDHSLKAGNPDKAVTLIQEAEDDYGRKNRLLYLMDEGMVLHLAGRYEESNTVLEEAYLLVEELYTTRLRDQASAILINETQLPFEGEPFEHVLINVIMGLNYALLQNWNEALVEARRIDHRLNVLSDRVEGDAYKEDPFARYLTGVLYEIAGDLNNAYVAYRKAETIYDETQSWSKMPLPDGLKTDLMRVADILHLSEDLEEYRTKYPEMVDEVPLPYDADMAQLIVVSYHGRSPKKEDLFIDVPISLDALALVALAKSVGGQSTRSNREGEALIYGIHGQIARVALPRLVPQHTKIAYSTIQLTDGTTTFDARSQRVYDIDAVAEKNLDDEYATLVLRAVARTAMKMAAAEGIGIGARSAVSKNSQDWVGLVAVILARIFVLMTEEADIRSWRTLPGEIHLTRLWIPAGSYNLMVNAVDRQGRVIGQPNTDQLDFRSGEVRLLLRQYLE
;
A
#
# COMPACT_ATOMS: atom_id res chain seq x y z
N MET A 1 -23.76 51.94 64.86
CA MET A 1 -23.12 52.98 65.61
C MET A 1 -22.13 53.68 64.69
N ARG A 2 -22.40 54.98 64.52
CA ARG A 2 -21.52 56.12 64.13
C ARG A 2 -20.67 56.02 62.87
N ASN A 3 -21.13 56.69 61.85
CA ASN A 3 -20.47 57.65 60.96
C ASN A 3 -19.82 58.78 61.83
N PRO A 4 -18.99 59.75 61.30
CA PRO A 4 -19.01 60.37 59.99
C PRO A 4 -17.70 61.05 59.50
N HIS A 5 -17.82 61.65 58.28
CA HIS A 5 -17.28 62.91 57.72
C HIS A 5 -15.76 62.98 57.37
N SER A 6 -15.28 63.63 56.36
CA SER A 6 -15.60 64.68 55.37
C SER A 6 -14.25 65.01 54.74
N ALA A 7 -14.00 65.51 53.64
CA ALA A 7 -14.45 66.58 52.82
C ALA A 7 -13.53 66.71 51.57
N PHE A 8 -14.10 67.11 50.45
CA PHE A 8 -13.46 67.76 49.30
C PHE A 8 -12.81 69.12 49.69
N PRO A 9 -11.87 69.69 48.89
CA PRO A 9 -12.17 70.23 47.56
C PRO A 9 -10.99 70.32 46.55
N GLN A 10 -11.38 70.29 45.27
CA GLN A 10 -10.96 71.04 44.08
C GLN A 10 -9.53 71.59 43.92
N ARG A 11 -8.90 71.37 42.71
CA ARG A 11 -8.60 72.39 41.72
C ARG A 11 -8.14 71.84 40.39
N PHE A 12 -8.90 72.18 39.33
CA PHE A 12 -8.52 72.07 37.93
C PHE A 12 -7.29 72.92 37.62
N LYS A 13 -6.34 72.38 36.83
CA LYS A 13 -5.43 73.20 35.99
C LYS A 13 -5.36 72.58 34.64
N PHE A 14 -5.93 73.28 33.66
CA PHE A 14 -5.69 73.13 32.23
C PHE A 14 -4.20 73.37 31.92
N PHE A 15 -3.59 72.51 31.10
CA PHE A 15 -2.39 72.80 30.36
C PHE A 15 -2.62 72.44 28.86
N PRO A 16 -2.04 73.24 27.92
CA PRO A 16 -2.43 73.23 26.51
C PRO A 16 -1.83 72.05 25.75
N ILE A 17 -2.61 71.54 24.82
CA ILE A 17 -2.23 70.54 23.82
C ILE A 17 -1.36 71.20 22.77
N SER A 18 -0.10 70.82 22.65
CA SER A 18 0.75 71.12 21.50
C SER A 18 0.65 69.98 20.50
N PRO A 19 0.63 70.18 19.18
CA PRO A 19 0.51 69.15 18.17
C PRO A 19 1.86 68.46 18.00
N PHE A 20 1.98 67.25 18.56
CA PHE A 20 3.10 66.39 18.23
C PHE A 20 2.82 65.72 16.88
N SER A 21 3.62 66.05 15.89
CA SER A 21 3.64 65.51 14.55
C SER A 21 3.86 64.01 14.59
N CYS A 22 2.89 63.28 14.02
CA CYS A 22 2.96 61.87 13.70
C CYS A 22 3.96 61.65 12.53
N ARG A 23 5.22 61.41 12.83
CA ARG A 23 6.24 60.94 11.87
C ARG A 23 7.07 59.84 12.49
N LEU A 24 6.43 58.69 12.77
CA LEU A 24 7.17 57.46 13.15
C LEU A 24 6.25 56.22 13.04
N HIS A 25 5.75 55.92 11.82
CA HIS A 25 5.09 54.64 11.63
C HIS A 25 5.23 54.01 10.23
N GLU A 26 6.03 54.57 9.33
CA GLU A 26 6.21 53.92 8.01
C GLU A 26 7.34 52.87 7.98
N ALA A 27 8.22 52.83 8.94
CA ALA A 27 9.35 51.90 8.95
C ALA A 27 9.02 50.49 9.49
N ASN A 28 7.94 50.34 10.30
CA ASN A 28 7.61 49.04 10.91
C ASN A 28 6.64 48.18 10.07
N CYS A 29 5.86 48.79 9.16
CA CYS A 29 4.92 48.03 8.33
C CYS A 29 5.65 47.17 7.29
N TRP A 30 6.77 47.64 6.74
CA TRP A 30 7.59 46.88 5.77
C TRP A 30 8.34 45.71 6.39
N SER A 31 8.65 45.77 7.67
CA SER A 31 9.32 44.71 8.42
C SER A 31 8.36 43.53 8.72
N TRP A 32 7.11 43.79 9.06
CA TRP A 32 6.09 42.78 9.32
C TRP A 32 5.65 42.07 8.04
N TRP A 33 5.60 42.75 6.91
CA TRP A 33 5.33 42.15 5.60
C TRP A 33 6.46 41.22 5.15
N ARG A 34 7.73 41.61 5.41
CA ARG A 34 8.90 40.76 5.14
C ARG A 34 8.95 39.53 6.03
N LEU A 35 8.60 39.65 7.30
CA LEU A 35 8.49 38.54 8.23
C LEU A 35 7.33 37.61 7.88
N GLY A 36 6.18 38.14 7.46
CA GLY A 36 5.03 37.37 6.97
C GLY A 36 5.36 36.64 5.67
N LEU A 37 6.06 37.29 4.72
CA LEU A 37 6.49 36.67 3.46
C LEU A 37 7.58 35.60 3.67
N LEU A 38 8.52 35.84 4.57
CA LEU A 38 9.52 34.84 5.00
C LEU A 38 8.86 33.65 5.71
N GLY A 39 7.90 33.88 6.60
CA GLY A 39 7.13 32.83 7.25
C GLY A 39 6.30 32.01 6.24
N PHE A 40 5.72 32.66 5.22
CA PHE A 40 4.98 32.00 4.16
C PHE A 40 5.90 31.19 3.22
N VAL A 41 7.11 31.70 2.92
CA VAL A 41 8.11 30.96 2.13
C VAL A 41 8.65 29.75 2.92
N PHE A 42 8.81 29.87 4.25
CA PHE A 42 9.18 28.73 5.10
C PHE A 42 8.06 27.67 5.20
N LEU A 43 6.79 28.07 5.16
CA LEU A 43 5.65 27.15 5.10
C LEU A 43 5.56 26.40 3.74
N LEU A 44 6.06 27.00 2.66
CA LEU A 44 6.12 26.38 1.34
C LEU A 44 7.33 25.46 1.15
N ALA A 45 8.39 25.63 1.93
CA ALA A 45 9.59 24.80 1.86
C ALA A 45 9.48 23.48 2.66
N GLY A 46 8.37 23.25 3.34
CA GLY A 46 8.19 22.17 4.30
C GLY A 46 7.54 20.89 3.81
N CYS A 47 7.28 20.68 2.51
CA CYS A 47 6.55 19.50 2.06
C CYS A 47 7.07 18.96 0.72
N ASN A 48 8.24 18.36 0.71
CA ASN A 48 8.62 17.36 -0.29
C ASN A 48 9.47 16.26 0.34
N GLY A 49 9.06 15.80 1.51
CA GLY A 49 9.57 14.60 2.15
C GLY A 49 8.90 13.35 1.63
N THR A 50 8.79 13.19 0.33
CA THR A 50 8.53 11.88 -0.24
C THR A 50 9.74 11.03 0.10
N PHE A 51 9.60 10.18 1.10
CA PHE A 51 10.51 9.12 1.56
C PHE A 51 11.81 9.01 0.73
N SER A 52 12.73 9.96 0.92
CA SER A 52 13.97 10.08 0.14
C SER A 52 14.87 8.84 0.30
N HIS A 53 14.74 8.15 1.44
CA HIS A 53 15.46 6.93 1.77
C HIS A 53 15.18 5.76 0.81
N TYR A 54 14.02 5.70 0.15
CA TYR A 54 13.71 4.60 -0.77
C TYR A 54 14.72 4.46 -1.92
N LYS A 55 15.32 5.55 -2.39
CA LYS A 55 16.34 5.46 -3.44
C LYS A 55 17.58 4.70 -2.97
N GLU A 56 17.98 4.92 -1.73
CA GLU A 56 19.13 4.25 -1.14
C GLU A 56 18.80 2.81 -0.74
N VAL A 57 17.58 2.56 -0.25
CA VAL A 57 17.07 1.20 0.01
C VAL A 57 17.06 0.39 -1.27
N ASP A 58 16.45 0.92 -2.34
CA ASP A 58 16.42 0.28 -3.66
C ASP A 58 17.83 -0.03 -4.18
N HIS A 59 18.76 0.93 -4.04
CA HIS A 59 20.15 0.71 -4.45
C HIS A 59 20.83 -0.39 -3.62
N SER A 60 20.60 -0.41 -2.31
CA SER A 60 21.18 -1.44 -1.42
C SER A 60 20.66 -2.83 -1.74
N LEU A 61 19.36 -2.98 -1.98
CA LEU A 61 18.74 -4.25 -2.34
C LEU A 61 19.24 -4.76 -3.70
N LYS A 62 19.34 -3.87 -4.70
CA LYS A 62 19.91 -4.21 -6.01
C LYS A 62 21.40 -4.59 -5.95
N ALA A 63 22.13 -4.00 -5.01
CA ALA A 63 23.54 -4.36 -4.76
C ALA A 63 23.72 -5.66 -3.96
N GLY A 64 22.63 -6.36 -3.60
CA GLY A 64 22.69 -7.56 -2.78
C GLY A 64 23.11 -7.32 -1.33
N ASN A 65 22.81 -6.13 -0.80
CA ASN A 65 23.12 -5.75 0.59
C ASN A 65 21.82 -5.41 1.38
N PRO A 66 21.02 -6.45 1.72
CA PRO A 66 19.76 -6.24 2.44
C PRO A 66 19.95 -5.73 3.87
N ASP A 67 21.03 -6.08 4.58
CA ASP A 67 21.29 -5.54 5.94
C ASP A 67 21.45 -4.02 5.94
N LYS A 68 22.06 -3.46 4.89
CA LYS A 68 22.11 -2.02 4.73
C LYS A 68 20.71 -1.43 4.49
N ALA A 69 19.84 -2.12 3.75
CA ALA A 69 18.47 -1.69 3.56
C ALA A 69 17.70 -1.67 4.89
N VAL A 70 17.90 -2.67 5.77
CA VAL A 70 17.35 -2.69 7.14
C VAL A 70 17.77 -1.44 7.90
N THR A 71 19.09 -1.15 7.94
CA THR A 71 19.62 0.03 8.64
C THR A 71 18.97 1.32 8.12
N LEU A 72 18.87 1.49 6.80
CA LEU A 72 18.28 2.67 6.17
C LEU A 72 16.80 2.87 6.52
N ILE A 73 16.01 1.80 6.58
CA ILE A 73 14.59 1.87 6.99
C ILE A 73 14.50 2.22 8.48
N GLN A 74 15.31 1.61 9.33
CA GLN A 74 15.31 1.89 10.78
C GLN A 74 15.74 3.32 11.10
N GLU A 75 16.77 3.84 10.41
CA GLU A 75 17.19 5.24 10.56
C GLU A 75 16.14 6.25 10.06
N ALA A 76 15.25 5.83 9.15
CA ALA A 76 14.19 6.67 8.60
C ALA A 76 12.87 6.60 9.41
N GLU A 77 12.78 5.92 10.56
CA GLU A 77 11.54 5.74 11.33
C GLU A 77 10.84 7.07 11.62
N ASP A 78 11.59 8.08 12.03
CA ASP A 78 11.04 9.42 12.33
C ASP A 78 10.45 10.11 11.08
N ASP A 79 10.98 9.84 9.89
CA ASP A 79 10.49 10.40 8.61
C ASP A 79 9.10 9.85 8.26
N TYR A 80 8.79 8.60 8.62
CA TYR A 80 7.44 8.05 8.44
C TYR A 80 6.42 8.75 9.34
N GLY A 81 6.78 9.04 10.57
CA GLY A 81 5.90 9.64 11.57
C GLY A 81 4.71 8.75 11.93
N ARG A 82 3.84 9.22 12.83
CA ARG A 82 2.75 8.41 13.40
C ARG A 82 1.73 7.94 12.36
N LYS A 83 1.39 8.77 11.38
CA LYS A 83 0.37 8.44 10.39
C LYS A 83 0.81 7.39 9.37
N ASN A 84 2.11 7.14 9.24
CA ASN A 84 2.65 6.13 8.35
C ASN A 84 3.27 4.96 9.12
N ARG A 85 2.87 4.77 10.39
CA ARG A 85 3.42 3.67 11.24
C ARG A 85 3.22 2.30 10.60
N LEU A 86 2.06 2.04 9.98
CA LEU A 86 1.80 0.79 9.30
C LEU A 86 2.78 0.59 8.13
N LEU A 87 2.98 1.62 7.30
CA LEU A 87 3.91 1.55 6.18
C LEU A 87 5.35 1.30 6.64
N TYR A 88 5.78 1.96 7.73
CA TYR A 88 7.09 1.70 8.34
C TYR A 88 7.25 0.24 8.75
N LEU A 89 6.27 -0.32 9.49
CA LEU A 89 6.32 -1.71 9.94
C LEU A 89 6.35 -2.71 8.78
N MET A 90 5.57 -2.44 7.73
CA MET A 90 5.55 -3.27 6.52
C MET A 90 6.89 -3.22 5.79
N ASP A 91 7.48 -2.03 5.61
CA ASP A 91 8.78 -1.88 4.97
C ASP A 91 9.91 -2.50 5.81
N GLU A 92 9.94 -2.26 7.12
CA GLU A 92 10.92 -2.85 8.02
C GLU A 92 10.81 -4.39 8.04
N GLY A 93 9.59 -4.91 8.18
CA GLY A 93 9.34 -6.35 8.14
C GLY A 93 9.82 -6.99 6.85
N MET A 94 9.57 -6.35 5.71
CA MET A 94 10.01 -6.88 4.41
C MET A 94 11.53 -6.83 4.22
N VAL A 95 12.21 -5.74 4.57
CA VAL A 95 13.68 -5.70 4.44
C VAL A 95 14.37 -6.66 5.41
N LEU A 96 13.80 -6.90 6.60
CA LEU A 96 14.27 -7.96 7.51
C LEU A 96 14.10 -9.36 6.91
N HIS A 97 12.95 -9.64 6.27
CA HIS A 97 12.72 -10.86 5.52
C HIS A 97 13.78 -11.06 4.42
N LEU A 98 14.02 -10.01 3.62
CA LEU A 98 15.03 -10.04 2.56
C LEU A 98 16.47 -10.21 3.10
N ALA A 99 16.73 -9.75 4.33
CA ALA A 99 18.02 -9.93 5.02
C ALA A 99 18.17 -11.32 5.67
N GLY A 100 17.15 -12.19 5.59
CA GLY A 100 17.17 -13.51 6.25
C GLY A 100 16.98 -13.46 7.78
N ARG A 101 16.58 -12.29 8.31
CA ARG A 101 16.28 -12.07 9.75
C ARG A 101 14.82 -12.38 10.03
N TYR A 102 14.43 -13.64 9.83
CA TYR A 102 13.03 -14.06 9.75
C TYR A 102 12.27 -13.92 11.06
N GLU A 103 12.89 -14.18 12.23
CA GLU A 103 12.24 -14.01 13.53
C GLU A 103 11.96 -12.54 13.83
N GLU A 104 12.89 -11.65 13.49
CA GLU A 104 12.72 -10.22 13.67
C GLU A 104 11.67 -9.68 12.70
N SER A 105 11.70 -10.13 11.44
CA SER A 105 10.66 -9.83 10.45
C SER A 105 9.26 -10.21 10.97
N ASN A 106 9.09 -11.41 11.52
CA ASN A 106 7.82 -11.86 12.07
C ASN A 106 7.36 -10.99 13.25
N THR A 107 8.29 -10.56 14.11
CA THR A 107 7.97 -9.69 15.24
C THR A 107 7.40 -8.35 14.75
N VAL A 108 8.04 -7.74 13.76
CA VAL A 108 7.62 -6.46 13.19
C VAL A 108 6.31 -6.60 12.39
N LEU A 109 6.18 -7.66 11.59
CA LEU A 109 4.98 -7.92 10.80
C LEU A 109 3.76 -8.28 11.66
N GLU A 110 3.95 -8.91 12.84
CA GLU A 110 2.86 -9.11 13.81
C GLU A 110 2.32 -7.77 14.34
N GLU A 111 3.21 -6.80 14.61
CA GLU A 111 2.76 -5.45 14.97
C GLU A 111 1.99 -4.79 13.82
N ALA A 112 2.44 -4.97 12.56
CA ALA A 112 1.73 -4.48 11.39
C ALA A 112 0.33 -5.12 11.27
N TYR A 113 0.23 -6.44 11.45
CA TYR A 113 -1.03 -7.18 11.42
C TYR A 113 -2.03 -6.66 12.46
N LEU A 114 -1.59 -6.44 13.70
CA LEU A 114 -2.44 -5.91 14.79
C LEU A 114 -2.87 -4.48 14.49
N LEU A 115 -1.98 -3.66 13.93
CA LEU A 115 -2.30 -2.28 13.57
C LEU A 115 -3.32 -2.20 12.43
N VAL A 116 -3.28 -3.11 11.45
CA VAL A 116 -4.31 -3.23 10.40
C VAL A 116 -5.70 -3.46 11.02
N GLU A 117 -5.81 -4.36 12.01
CA GLU A 117 -7.09 -4.64 12.68
C GLU A 117 -7.59 -3.42 13.48
N GLU A 118 -6.70 -2.67 14.12
CA GLU A 118 -7.03 -1.43 14.83
C GLU A 118 -7.54 -0.34 13.88
N LEU A 119 -6.80 -0.08 12.79
CA LEU A 119 -7.15 0.93 11.79
C LEU A 119 -8.49 0.61 11.12
N TYR A 120 -8.72 -0.66 10.79
CA TYR A 120 -9.99 -1.10 10.23
C TYR A 120 -11.17 -0.81 11.16
N THR A 121 -11.02 -1.08 12.46
CA THR A 121 -12.07 -0.82 13.48
C THR A 121 -12.35 0.68 13.61
N THR A 122 -11.32 1.52 13.53
CA THR A 122 -11.42 2.97 13.62
C THR A 122 -12.10 3.56 12.39
N ARG A 123 -11.76 3.09 11.18
CA ARG A 123 -12.38 3.53 9.91
C ARG A 123 -13.90 3.36 9.91
N LEU A 124 -14.40 2.26 10.44
CA LEU A 124 -15.86 2.01 10.54
C LEU A 124 -16.60 3.06 11.38
N ARG A 125 -15.93 3.70 12.35
CA ARG A 125 -16.51 4.75 13.19
C ARG A 125 -16.51 6.11 12.52
N ASP A 126 -15.52 6.40 11.67
CA ASP A 126 -15.24 7.76 11.19
C ASP A 126 -15.57 7.98 9.70
N GLN A 127 -16.23 7.04 9.04
CA GLN A 127 -16.51 7.03 7.60
C GLN A 127 -17.12 8.35 7.05
N ALA A 128 -17.98 9.02 7.83
CA ALA A 128 -18.67 10.21 7.35
C ALA A 128 -17.76 11.46 7.28
N SER A 129 -16.71 11.54 8.10
CA SER A 129 -15.80 12.70 8.14
C SER A 129 -14.61 12.54 7.18
N ALA A 130 -14.23 11.31 6.87
CA ALA A 130 -13.05 10.97 6.06
C ALA A 130 -13.16 11.41 4.59
N ILE A 131 -14.39 11.54 4.04
CA ILE A 131 -14.61 11.90 2.63
C ILE A 131 -14.02 13.29 2.27
N LEU A 132 -13.90 14.17 3.25
CA LEU A 132 -13.53 15.57 3.08
C LEU A 132 -12.09 15.90 3.43
N ILE A 133 -11.37 14.96 4.05
CA ILE A 133 -9.97 15.12 4.46
C ILE A 133 -9.08 14.55 3.35
N ASN A 134 -7.96 15.21 3.07
CA ASN A 134 -6.97 14.64 2.15
C ASN A 134 -6.45 13.31 2.71
N GLU A 135 -6.44 12.27 1.90
CA GLU A 135 -5.99 10.93 2.29
C GLU A 135 -4.57 10.95 2.86
N THR A 136 -3.70 11.82 2.34
CA THR A 136 -2.33 12.02 2.87
C THR A 136 -2.30 12.54 4.32
N GLN A 137 -3.41 13.09 4.83
CA GLN A 137 -3.53 13.55 6.23
C GLN A 137 -4.06 12.47 7.17
N LEU A 138 -4.64 11.42 6.63
CA LEU A 138 -5.15 10.27 7.38
C LEU A 138 -4.02 9.26 7.65
N PRO A 139 -4.16 8.41 8.68
CA PRO A 139 -3.28 7.26 8.83
C PRO A 139 -3.23 6.44 7.54
N PHE A 140 -2.06 5.94 7.18
CA PHE A 140 -1.93 4.97 6.10
C PHE A 140 -2.55 3.65 6.54
N GLU A 141 -3.51 3.16 5.78
CA GLU A 141 -4.25 1.94 6.10
C GLU A 141 -3.73 0.72 5.33
N GLY A 142 -2.95 0.93 4.27
CA GLY A 142 -2.56 -0.13 3.33
C GLY A 142 -3.69 -0.55 2.40
N GLU A 143 -3.32 -1.33 1.39
CA GLU A 143 -4.27 -1.90 0.43
C GLU A 143 -4.71 -3.31 0.86
N PRO A 144 -5.90 -3.79 0.47
CA PRO A 144 -6.38 -5.12 0.86
C PRO A 144 -5.41 -6.25 0.56
N PHE A 145 -4.75 -6.23 -0.61
CA PHE A 145 -3.76 -7.25 -0.98
C PHE A 145 -2.48 -7.15 -0.13
N GLU A 146 -2.06 -5.95 0.27
CA GLU A 146 -0.91 -5.73 1.15
C GLU A 146 -1.17 -6.38 2.53
N HIS A 147 -2.40 -6.28 3.04
CA HIS A 147 -2.77 -6.94 4.30
C HIS A 147 -2.66 -8.47 4.23
N VAL A 148 -3.04 -9.08 3.10
CA VAL A 148 -2.88 -10.52 2.88
C VAL A 148 -1.40 -10.88 2.82
N LEU A 149 -0.59 -10.07 2.14
CA LEU A 149 0.84 -10.30 1.98
C LEU A 149 1.61 -10.23 3.32
N ILE A 150 1.15 -9.48 4.32
CA ILE A 150 1.74 -9.53 5.68
C ILE A 150 1.78 -10.97 6.18
N ASN A 151 0.63 -11.68 6.17
CA ASN A 151 0.57 -13.07 6.63
C ASN A 151 1.27 -14.05 5.68
N VAL A 152 1.29 -13.77 4.37
CA VAL A 152 2.07 -14.54 3.38
C VAL A 152 3.55 -14.50 3.70
N ILE A 153 4.13 -13.30 3.95
CA ILE A 153 5.54 -13.15 4.29
C ILE A 153 5.86 -13.82 5.65
N MET A 154 4.98 -13.66 6.64
CA MET A 154 5.14 -14.33 7.94
C MET A 154 5.12 -15.86 7.79
N GLY A 155 4.20 -16.41 7.00
CA GLY A 155 4.12 -17.82 6.69
C GLY A 155 5.40 -18.35 5.99
N LEU A 156 5.91 -17.59 5.02
CA LEU A 156 7.19 -17.90 4.36
C LEU A 156 8.37 -17.81 5.34
N ASN A 157 8.42 -16.84 6.24
CA ASN A 157 9.44 -16.74 7.27
C ASN A 157 9.48 -17.98 8.15
N TYR A 158 8.31 -18.42 8.66
CA TYR A 158 8.22 -19.62 9.47
C TYR A 158 8.60 -20.87 8.68
N ALA A 159 8.23 -20.96 7.41
CA ALA A 159 8.62 -22.06 6.53
C ALA A 159 10.14 -22.07 6.27
N LEU A 160 10.77 -20.90 6.09
CA LEU A 160 12.24 -20.77 5.97
C LEU A 160 12.98 -21.16 7.24
N LEU A 161 12.38 -20.94 8.41
CA LEU A 161 12.85 -21.41 9.72
C LEU A 161 12.53 -22.87 9.99
N GLN A 162 11.86 -23.58 9.08
CA GLN A 162 11.34 -24.94 9.24
C GLN A 162 10.38 -25.08 10.43
N ASN A 163 9.76 -23.98 10.86
CA ASN A 163 8.73 -23.95 11.90
C ASN A 163 7.33 -24.10 11.28
N TRP A 164 7.02 -25.32 10.89
CA TRP A 164 5.79 -25.65 10.15
C TRP A 164 4.52 -25.42 10.98
N ASN A 165 4.58 -25.52 12.31
CA ASN A 165 3.42 -25.27 13.17
C ASN A 165 3.00 -23.80 13.12
N GLU A 166 3.95 -22.88 13.21
CA GLU A 166 3.65 -21.45 13.12
C GLU A 166 3.30 -21.04 11.68
N ALA A 167 3.95 -21.63 10.67
CA ALA A 167 3.56 -21.45 9.27
C ALA A 167 2.09 -21.84 9.04
N LEU A 168 1.62 -22.90 9.69
CA LEU A 168 0.22 -23.33 9.64
C LEU A 168 -0.73 -22.32 10.33
N VAL A 169 -0.30 -21.64 11.38
CA VAL A 169 -1.07 -20.55 11.99
C VAL A 169 -1.27 -19.43 10.96
N GLU A 170 -0.22 -19.04 10.26
CA GLU A 170 -0.33 -18.00 9.22
C GLU A 170 -1.20 -18.45 8.04
N ALA A 171 -1.13 -19.69 7.62
CA ALA A 171 -2.03 -20.25 6.60
C ALA A 171 -3.51 -20.08 7.00
N ARG A 172 -3.86 -20.32 8.26
CA ARG A 172 -5.22 -20.11 8.78
C ARG A 172 -5.59 -18.63 8.86
N ARG A 173 -4.64 -17.73 9.18
CA ARG A 173 -4.85 -16.28 9.16
C ARG A 173 -5.12 -15.77 7.75
N ILE A 174 -4.38 -16.27 6.75
CA ILE A 174 -4.62 -15.97 5.34
C ILE A 174 -6.04 -16.39 4.94
N ASP A 175 -6.43 -17.64 5.21
CA ASP A 175 -7.76 -18.14 4.94
C ASP A 175 -8.86 -17.29 5.57
N HIS A 176 -8.70 -16.95 6.85
CA HIS A 176 -9.65 -16.10 7.56
C HIS A 176 -9.77 -14.72 6.92
N ARG A 177 -8.64 -14.07 6.61
CA ARG A 177 -8.63 -12.72 6.01
C ARG A 177 -9.29 -12.71 4.64
N LEU A 178 -8.96 -13.66 3.77
CA LEU A 178 -9.58 -13.76 2.45
C LEU A 178 -11.10 -14.03 2.54
N ASN A 179 -11.54 -14.89 3.44
CA ASN A 179 -12.97 -15.10 3.67
C ASN A 179 -13.66 -13.83 4.17
N VAL A 180 -13.03 -13.06 5.08
CA VAL A 180 -13.56 -11.77 5.56
C VAL A 180 -13.64 -10.75 4.45
N LEU A 181 -12.63 -10.67 3.57
CA LEU A 181 -12.64 -9.77 2.40
C LEU A 181 -13.74 -10.17 1.42
N SER A 182 -13.89 -11.46 1.12
CA SER A 182 -14.94 -11.97 0.22
C SER A 182 -16.35 -11.64 0.71
N ASP A 183 -16.61 -11.74 2.02
CA ASP A 183 -17.92 -11.46 2.61
C ASP A 183 -18.28 -9.96 2.67
N ARG A 184 -17.29 -9.08 2.69
CA ARG A 184 -17.49 -7.65 2.98
C ARG A 184 -17.45 -6.73 1.78
N VAL A 185 -16.83 -7.15 0.70
CA VAL A 185 -16.66 -6.34 -0.50
C VAL A 185 -17.74 -6.69 -1.51
N GLU A 186 -18.57 -5.72 -1.87
CA GLU A 186 -19.54 -5.85 -2.96
C GLU A 186 -18.86 -5.54 -4.31
N GLY A 187 -19.21 -6.28 -5.37
CA GLY A 187 -18.71 -6.04 -6.72
C GLY A 187 -17.44 -6.84 -7.07
N ASP A 188 -16.67 -6.37 -8.05
CA ASP A 188 -15.48 -7.04 -8.62
C ASP A 188 -14.16 -6.63 -7.96
N ALA A 189 -14.19 -5.98 -6.78
CA ALA A 189 -13.00 -5.56 -6.06
C ALA A 189 -12.18 -6.76 -5.56
N TYR A 190 -10.90 -6.52 -5.24
CA TYR A 190 -10.00 -7.55 -4.72
C TYR A 190 -10.60 -8.26 -3.49
N LYS A 191 -10.98 -9.52 -3.67
CA LYS A 191 -11.63 -10.37 -2.66
C LYS A 191 -10.86 -11.63 -2.36
N GLU A 192 -10.15 -12.12 -3.34
CA GLU A 192 -9.46 -13.39 -3.31
C GLU A 192 -8.07 -13.24 -3.94
N ASP A 193 -7.13 -14.02 -3.42
CA ASP A 193 -5.73 -14.04 -3.86
C ASP A 193 -5.34 -15.47 -4.26
N PRO A 194 -5.10 -15.71 -5.55
CA PRO A 194 -4.78 -17.05 -6.02
C PRO A 194 -3.47 -17.60 -5.45
N PHE A 195 -2.45 -16.76 -5.32
CA PHE A 195 -1.17 -17.17 -4.77
C PHE A 195 -1.26 -17.44 -3.26
N ALA A 196 -1.92 -16.55 -2.50
CA ALA A 196 -2.10 -16.76 -1.08
C ALA A 196 -2.88 -18.06 -0.78
N ARG A 197 -3.90 -18.38 -1.60
CA ARG A 197 -4.62 -19.67 -1.52
C ARG A 197 -3.71 -20.85 -1.88
N TYR A 198 -2.91 -20.72 -2.93
CA TYR A 198 -1.97 -21.77 -3.32
C TYR A 198 -0.92 -22.02 -2.24
N LEU A 199 -0.28 -20.96 -1.72
CA LEU A 199 0.68 -21.07 -0.63
C LEU A 199 0.06 -21.69 0.63
N THR A 200 -1.17 -21.27 0.96
CA THR A 200 -1.94 -21.87 2.08
C THR A 200 -2.09 -23.38 1.89
N GLY A 201 -2.42 -23.83 0.68
CA GLY A 201 -2.48 -25.26 0.34
C GLY A 201 -1.15 -25.96 0.55
N VAL A 202 -0.04 -25.37 0.09
CA VAL A 202 1.32 -25.90 0.29
C VAL A 202 1.66 -26.03 1.77
N LEU A 203 1.35 -25.02 2.58
CA LEU A 203 1.64 -25.04 4.03
C LEU A 203 0.77 -26.09 4.76
N TYR A 204 -0.52 -26.22 4.42
CA TYR A 204 -1.38 -27.27 4.96
C TYR A 204 -0.84 -28.67 4.61
N GLU A 205 -0.42 -28.86 3.36
CA GLU A 205 0.11 -30.15 2.90
C GLU A 205 1.37 -30.55 3.68
N ILE A 206 2.33 -29.63 3.82
CA ILE A 206 3.59 -29.87 4.56
C ILE A 206 3.29 -30.20 6.03
N ALA A 207 2.29 -29.57 6.62
CA ALA A 207 1.83 -29.84 7.98
C ALA A 207 1.03 -31.16 8.11
N GLY A 208 0.79 -31.87 7.00
CA GLY A 208 0.03 -33.14 6.97
C GLY A 208 -1.50 -32.98 6.95
N ASP A 209 -2.01 -31.74 6.83
CA ASP A 209 -3.45 -31.47 6.73
C ASP A 209 -3.91 -31.50 5.28
N LEU A 210 -3.93 -32.70 4.69
CA LEU A 210 -4.21 -32.90 3.28
C LEU A 210 -5.63 -32.48 2.85
N ASN A 211 -6.61 -32.60 3.75
CA ASN A 211 -7.97 -32.18 3.44
C ASN A 211 -8.07 -30.65 3.24
N ASN A 212 -7.48 -29.87 4.16
CA ASN A 212 -7.44 -28.42 4.02
C ASN A 212 -6.52 -27.99 2.86
N ALA A 213 -5.42 -28.71 2.63
CA ALA A 213 -4.57 -28.50 1.45
C ALA A 213 -5.37 -28.61 0.15
N TYR A 214 -6.12 -29.70 0.00
CA TYR A 214 -6.96 -29.93 -1.17
C TYR A 214 -8.01 -28.83 -1.39
N VAL A 215 -8.70 -28.43 -0.32
CA VAL A 215 -9.68 -27.33 -0.38
C VAL A 215 -9.02 -26.02 -0.81
N ALA A 216 -7.83 -25.71 -0.27
CA ALA A 216 -7.09 -24.50 -0.62
C ALA A 216 -6.60 -24.52 -2.08
N TYR A 217 -6.12 -25.66 -2.58
CA TYR A 217 -5.70 -25.83 -3.97
C TYR A 217 -6.87 -25.69 -4.95
N ARG A 218 -8.03 -26.25 -4.66
CA ARG A 218 -9.24 -26.08 -5.48
C ARG A 218 -9.70 -24.63 -5.53
N LYS A 219 -9.68 -23.93 -4.39
CA LYS A 219 -9.97 -22.48 -4.36
C LYS A 219 -8.95 -21.71 -5.20
N ALA A 220 -7.65 -22.01 -5.05
CA ALA A 220 -6.61 -21.35 -5.85
C ALA A 220 -6.85 -21.56 -7.34
N GLU A 221 -7.14 -22.79 -7.79
CA GLU A 221 -7.48 -23.11 -9.18
C GLU A 221 -8.61 -22.23 -9.70
N THR A 222 -9.74 -22.19 -8.98
CA THR A 222 -10.91 -21.39 -9.35
C THR A 222 -10.54 -19.90 -9.49
N ILE A 223 -9.78 -19.38 -8.52
CA ILE A 223 -9.42 -17.95 -8.52
C ILE A 223 -8.43 -17.61 -9.66
N TYR A 224 -7.45 -18.49 -9.97
CA TYR A 224 -6.59 -18.31 -11.14
C TYR A 224 -7.40 -18.23 -12.43
N ASP A 225 -8.39 -19.11 -12.60
CA ASP A 225 -9.27 -19.11 -13.78
C ASP A 225 -10.12 -17.81 -13.84
N GLU A 226 -10.71 -17.38 -12.73
CA GLU A 226 -11.53 -16.17 -12.65
C GLU A 226 -10.70 -14.89 -12.87
N THR A 227 -9.48 -14.85 -12.37
CA THR A 227 -8.61 -13.66 -12.45
C THR A 227 -7.78 -13.58 -13.72
N GLN A 228 -7.73 -14.64 -14.54
CA GLN A 228 -6.89 -14.71 -15.75
C GLN A 228 -7.12 -13.55 -16.72
N SER A 229 -8.35 -13.03 -16.80
CA SER A 229 -8.73 -11.97 -17.74
C SER A 229 -7.94 -10.67 -17.52
N TRP A 230 -7.68 -10.30 -16.27
CA TRP A 230 -6.95 -9.10 -15.89
C TRP A 230 -5.51 -9.38 -15.44
N SER A 231 -5.26 -10.45 -14.68
CA SER A 231 -3.91 -10.80 -14.20
C SER A 231 -3.00 -11.33 -15.30
N LYS A 232 -3.60 -11.94 -16.34
CA LYS A 232 -2.89 -12.65 -17.42
C LYS A 232 -1.93 -13.71 -16.89
N MET A 233 -2.17 -14.20 -15.68
CA MET A 233 -1.41 -15.28 -15.08
C MET A 233 -2.06 -16.61 -15.45
N PRO A 234 -1.35 -17.54 -16.11
CA PRO A 234 -1.86 -18.89 -16.31
C PRO A 234 -1.91 -19.63 -14.99
N LEU A 235 -2.79 -20.64 -14.91
CA LEU A 235 -2.78 -21.57 -13.80
C LEU A 235 -1.41 -22.26 -13.71
N PRO A 236 -0.72 -22.22 -12.55
CA PRO A 236 0.61 -22.82 -12.41
C PRO A 236 0.55 -24.36 -12.61
N ASP A 237 1.50 -24.91 -13.36
CA ASP A 237 1.59 -26.36 -13.57
C ASP A 237 1.82 -27.11 -12.25
N GLY A 238 2.58 -26.50 -11.32
CA GLY A 238 2.74 -27.02 -9.96
C GLY A 238 1.41 -27.19 -9.22
N LEU A 239 0.48 -26.25 -9.37
CA LEU A 239 -0.85 -26.36 -8.75
C LEU A 239 -1.67 -27.49 -9.40
N LYS A 240 -1.60 -27.66 -10.73
CA LYS A 240 -2.29 -28.78 -11.45
C LYS A 240 -1.79 -30.14 -10.95
N THR A 241 -0.47 -30.30 -10.82
CA THR A 241 0.14 -31.53 -10.30
C THR A 241 -0.17 -31.77 -8.83
N ASP A 242 -0.20 -30.72 -8.00
CA ASP A 242 -0.54 -30.79 -6.58
C ASP A 242 -1.99 -31.22 -6.37
N LEU A 243 -2.94 -30.70 -7.18
CA LEU A 243 -4.34 -31.13 -7.16
C LEU A 243 -4.48 -32.62 -7.44
N MET A 244 -3.83 -33.12 -8.51
CA MET A 244 -3.88 -34.54 -8.86
C MET A 244 -3.24 -35.42 -7.79
N ARG A 245 -2.06 -35.02 -7.29
CA ARG A 245 -1.33 -35.77 -6.28
C ARG A 245 -2.09 -35.85 -4.94
N VAL A 246 -2.63 -34.75 -4.46
CA VAL A 246 -3.40 -34.75 -3.21
C VAL A 246 -4.74 -35.47 -3.36
N ALA A 247 -5.41 -35.37 -4.52
CA ALA A 247 -6.61 -36.12 -4.81
C ALA A 247 -6.33 -37.64 -4.78
N ASP A 248 -5.18 -38.08 -5.35
CA ASP A 248 -4.77 -39.51 -5.31
C ASP A 248 -4.52 -39.99 -3.88
N ILE A 249 -3.76 -39.23 -3.09
CA ILE A 249 -3.47 -39.57 -1.68
C ILE A 249 -4.76 -39.65 -0.84
N LEU A 250 -5.71 -38.76 -1.08
CA LEU A 250 -7.01 -38.74 -0.39
C LEU A 250 -8.01 -39.77 -0.97
N HIS A 251 -7.62 -40.51 -1.99
CA HIS A 251 -8.48 -41.51 -2.70
C HIS A 251 -9.75 -40.91 -3.29
N LEU A 252 -9.68 -39.64 -3.76
CA LEU A 252 -10.75 -38.92 -4.44
C LEU A 252 -10.78 -39.30 -5.94
N SER A 253 -11.19 -40.50 -6.26
CA SER A 253 -11.03 -41.07 -7.61
C SER A 253 -11.80 -40.30 -8.69
N GLU A 254 -12.98 -39.75 -8.38
CA GLU A 254 -13.76 -38.95 -9.32
C GLU A 254 -13.06 -37.64 -9.65
N ASP A 255 -12.59 -36.91 -8.65
CA ASP A 255 -11.85 -35.63 -8.81
C ASP A 255 -10.52 -35.87 -9.56
N LEU A 256 -9.81 -36.97 -9.25
CA LEU A 256 -8.57 -37.33 -9.93
C LEU A 256 -8.78 -37.57 -11.45
N GLU A 257 -9.82 -38.31 -11.83
CA GLU A 257 -10.13 -38.53 -13.24
C GLU A 257 -10.60 -37.26 -13.95
N GLU A 258 -11.31 -36.37 -13.24
CA GLU A 258 -11.65 -35.03 -13.74
C GLU A 258 -10.36 -34.23 -14.05
N TYR A 259 -9.39 -34.17 -13.12
CA TYR A 259 -8.12 -33.45 -13.33
C TYR A 259 -7.26 -34.08 -14.43
N ARG A 260 -7.19 -35.40 -14.51
CA ARG A 260 -6.49 -36.09 -15.61
C ARG A 260 -7.08 -35.75 -16.98
N THR A 261 -8.40 -35.57 -17.05
CA THR A 261 -9.07 -35.13 -18.26
C THR A 261 -8.86 -33.66 -18.55
N LYS A 262 -8.87 -32.82 -17.50
CA LYS A 262 -8.71 -31.36 -17.62
C LYS A 262 -7.25 -30.97 -17.95
N TYR A 263 -6.27 -31.69 -17.40
CA TYR A 263 -4.83 -31.40 -17.53
C TYR A 263 -4.05 -32.64 -18.03
N PRO A 264 -4.33 -33.16 -19.22
CA PRO A 264 -3.70 -34.38 -19.70
C PRO A 264 -2.19 -34.26 -19.86
N GLU A 265 -1.67 -33.05 -20.12
CA GLU A 265 -0.26 -32.76 -20.24
C GLU A 265 0.52 -32.88 -18.92
N MET A 266 -0.16 -32.85 -17.77
CA MET A 266 0.46 -32.90 -16.45
C MET A 266 0.47 -34.31 -15.84
N VAL A 267 -0.18 -35.30 -16.45
CA VAL A 267 -0.37 -36.63 -15.87
C VAL A 267 0.97 -37.34 -15.56
N ASP A 268 1.92 -37.21 -16.51
CA ASP A 268 3.25 -37.81 -16.38
C ASP A 268 4.20 -36.99 -15.49
N GLU A 269 3.82 -35.72 -15.17
CA GLU A 269 4.59 -34.82 -14.34
C GLU A 269 4.21 -34.92 -12.85
N VAL A 270 3.13 -35.63 -12.53
CA VAL A 270 2.68 -35.81 -11.14
C VAL A 270 3.72 -36.64 -10.39
N PRO A 271 4.35 -36.10 -9.34
CA PRO A 271 5.26 -36.89 -8.51
C PRO A 271 4.54 -38.11 -7.94
N LEU A 272 5.13 -39.29 -8.12
CA LEU A 272 4.55 -40.53 -7.57
C LEU A 272 4.30 -40.39 -6.08
N PRO A 273 3.22 -40.98 -5.55
CA PRO A 273 2.82 -40.79 -4.17
C PRO A 273 3.96 -41.22 -3.25
N TYR A 274 4.25 -40.37 -2.31
CA TYR A 274 5.13 -40.53 -1.15
C TYR A 274 5.90 -41.86 -1.13
N ASP A 275 6.97 -41.92 -1.90
CA ASP A 275 8.08 -42.82 -1.52
C ASP A 275 8.63 -42.21 -0.24
N ALA A 276 8.62 -42.99 0.87
CA ALA A 276 9.07 -42.50 2.17
C ALA A 276 10.54 -41.99 2.14
N ASP A 277 11.26 -42.29 1.05
CA ASP A 277 12.66 -41.92 0.85
C ASP A 277 12.83 -40.59 0.07
N MET A 278 11.74 -39.95 -0.41
CA MET A 278 11.82 -38.65 -1.11
C MET A 278 11.84 -37.48 -0.15
N ALA A 279 12.67 -36.52 -0.48
CA ALA A 279 12.68 -35.20 0.13
C ALA A 279 12.04 -34.17 -0.84
N GLN A 280 11.67 -33.02 -0.34
CA GLN A 280 11.12 -31.94 -1.14
C GLN A 280 11.95 -30.66 -1.01
N LEU A 281 12.33 -30.07 -2.14
CA LEU A 281 12.86 -28.72 -2.22
C LEU A 281 11.79 -27.79 -2.79
N ILE A 282 11.52 -26.70 -2.06
CA ILE A 282 10.66 -25.60 -2.49
C ILE A 282 11.54 -24.37 -2.67
N VAL A 283 11.58 -23.81 -3.87
CA VAL A 283 12.30 -22.56 -4.14
C VAL A 283 11.30 -21.47 -4.43
N VAL A 284 11.27 -20.46 -3.57
CA VAL A 284 10.56 -19.19 -3.80
C VAL A 284 11.56 -18.21 -4.38
N SER A 285 11.21 -17.58 -5.50
CA SER A 285 12.05 -16.58 -6.15
C SER A 285 11.31 -15.27 -6.29
N TYR A 286 11.91 -14.18 -5.81
CA TYR A 286 11.40 -12.81 -5.97
C TYR A 286 12.07 -12.15 -7.16
N HIS A 287 11.27 -11.62 -8.08
CA HIS A 287 11.75 -10.95 -9.27
C HIS A 287 11.26 -9.51 -9.32
N GLY A 288 12.19 -8.56 -9.58
CA GLY A 288 11.86 -7.14 -9.70
C GLY A 288 11.32 -6.53 -8.41
N ARG A 289 10.65 -5.40 -8.55
CA ARG A 289 10.13 -4.59 -7.45
C ARG A 289 8.67 -4.23 -7.72
N SER A 290 7.88 -4.07 -6.65
CA SER A 290 6.50 -3.61 -6.73
C SER A 290 6.38 -2.25 -7.43
N PRO A 291 5.21 -1.91 -8.04
CA PRO A 291 5.03 -0.66 -8.74
C PRO A 291 5.09 0.52 -7.78
N LYS A 292 5.45 1.69 -8.31
CA LYS A 292 5.43 2.95 -7.57
C LYS A 292 4.13 3.68 -7.83
N LYS A 293 3.53 4.26 -6.80
CA LYS A 293 2.48 5.26 -6.98
C LYS A 293 3.12 6.63 -7.26
N GLU A 294 2.59 7.36 -8.24
CA GLU A 294 2.97 8.72 -8.58
C GLU A 294 1.73 9.59 -8.74
N ASP A 295 1.89 10.91 -8.58
CA ASP A 295 0.81 11.86 -8.83
C ASP A 295 0.46 11.95 -10.31
N LEU A 296 -0.83 11.81 -10.62
CA LEU A 296 -1.42 12.13 -11.90
C LEU A 296 -2.36 13.32 -11.72
N PHE A 297 -2.02 14.45 -12.33
CA PHE A 297 -2.88 15.63 -12.30
C PHE A 297 -3.84 15.63 -13.50
N ILE A 298 -5.13 15.70 -13.23
CA ILE A 298 -6.16 15.85 -14.25
C ILE A 298 -7.01 17.08 -14.00
N ASP A 299 -7.46 17.72 -15.08
CA ASP A 299 -8.36 18.86 -15.03
C ASP A 299 -9.78 18.38 -15.27
N VAL A 300 -10.63 18.49 -14.25
CA VAL A 300 -12.01 17.96 -14.25
C VAL A 300 -13.00 19.12 -14.09
N PRO A 301 -14.07 19.19 -14.91
CA PRO A 301 -15.15 20.16 -14.68
C PRO A 301 -15.92 19.78 -13.40
N ILE A 302 -16.17 20.76 -12.53
CA ILE A 302 -16.98 20.55 -11.32
C ILE A 302 -18.44 20.36 -11.74
N SER A 303 -18.94 19.14 -11.58
CA SER A 303 -20.32 18.76 -11.90
C SER A 303 -21.28 19.05 -10.74
N LEU A 304 -22.60 19.10 -11.05
CA LEU A 304 -23.64 19.21 -10.04
C LEU A 304 -23.66 17.98 -9.11
N ASP A 305 -23.29 16.80 -9.60
CA ASP A 305 -23.25 15.57 -8.80
C ASP A 305 -22.15 15.63 -7.75
N ALA A 306 -20.95 16.13 -8.11
CA ALA A 306 -19.87 16.36 -7.15
C ALA A 306 -20.28 17.36 -6.06
N LEU A 307 -21.05 18.40 -6.42
CA LEU A 307 -21.58 19.39 -5.48
C LEU A 307 -22.68 18.82 -4.60
N ALA A 308 -23.51 17.92 -5.12
CA ALA A 308 -24.54 17.21 -4.34
C ALA A 308 -23.92 16.33 -3.26
N LEU A 309 -22.78 15.65 -3.54
CA LEU A 309 -22.04 14.90 -2.56
C LEU A 309 -21.46 15.77 -1.44
N VAL A 310 -20.93 16.95 -1.77
CA VAL A 310 -20.47 17.93 -0.77
C VAL A 310 -21.63 18.36 0.13
N ALA A 311 -22.83 18.58 -0.43
CA ALA A 311 -24.02 18.93 0.34
C ALA A 311 -24.46 17.79 1.26
N LEU A 312 -24.43 16.55 0.76
CA LEU A 312 -24.76 15.36 1.55
C LEU A 312 -23.77 15.14 2.72
N ALA A 313 -22.47 15.25 2.46
CA ALA A 313 -21.45 15.11 3.49
C ALA A 313 -21.58 16.16 4.62
N LYS A 314 -21.96 17.40 4.27
CA LYS A 314 -22.26 18.44 5.27
C LYS A 314 -23.52 18.15 6.10
N SER A 315 -24.54 17.53 5.50
CA SER A 315 -25.77 17.17 6.21
C SER A 315 -25.57 16.09 7.25
N VAL A 316 -24.67 15.13 6.98
CA VAL A 316 -24.31 14.04 7.92
C VAL A 316 -23.44 14.56 9.09
N GLY A 317 -22.64 15.62 8.87
CA GLY A 317 -21.77 16.23 9.89
C GLY A 317 -22.50 17.13 10.91
N GLY A 318 -23.83 17.18 10.92
CA GLY A 318 -24.63 17.82 12.00
C GLY A 318 -24.53 19.35 12.09
N GLN A 319 -24.02 20.06 11.09
CA GLN A 319 -24.00 21.52 11.05
C GLN A 319 -25.29 22.07 10.47
N SER A 320 -26.06 22.73 11.33
CA SER A 320 -27.39 23.28 11.18
C SER A 320 -27.54 24.37 10.10
N THR A 321 -28.44 24.16 9.22
CA THR A 321 -29.55 24.87 8.51
C THR A 321 -29.64 26.40 8.46
N ARG A 322 -28.64 27.20 8.79
CA ARG A 322 -28.78 28.67 8.70
C ARG A 322 -28.11 29.29 7.46
N SER A 323 -27.54 28.50 6.59
CA SER A 323 -26.75 28.94 5.44
C SER A 323 -27.24 28.43 4.07
N ASN A 324 -28.50 27.97 3.93
CA ASN A 324 -28.90 27.33 2.67
C ASN A 324 -28.80 28.26 1.44
N ARG A 325 -29.12 29.55 1.55
CA ARG A 325 -29.07 30.47 0.40
C ARG A 325 -27.67 30.92 0.00
N GLU A 326 -26.80 31.17 0.99
CA GLU A 326 -25.40 31.51 0.72
C GLU A 326 -24.60 30.29 0.24
N GLY A 327 -24.91 29.12 0.78
CA GLY A 327 -24.33 27.85 0.33
C GLY A 327 -24.77 27.49 -1.12
N GLU A 328 -26.02 27.64 -1.45
CA GLU A 328 -26.52 27.45 -2.82
C GLU A 328 -25.88 28.42 -3.82
N ALA A 329 -25.76 29.70 -3.47
CA ALA A 329 -25.12 30.70 -4.34
C ALA A 329 -23.63 30.38 -4.58
N LEU A 330 -22.91 29.89 -3.57
CA LEU A 330 -21.52 29.41 -3.67
C LEU A 330 -21.42 28.16 -4.55
N ILE A 331 -22.34 27.22 -4.39
CA ILE A 331 -22.39 25.99 -5.20
C ILE A 331 -22.61 26.33 -6.68
N TYR A 332 -23.55 27.20 -7.00
CA TYR A 332 -23.80 27.67 -8.39
C TYR A 332 -22.62 28.46 -8.95
N GLY A 333 -21.89 29.20 -8.11
CA GLY A 333 -20.72 29.99 -8.52
C GLY A 333 -19.52 29.17 -8.98
N ILE A 334 -19.38 27.93 -8.50
CA ILE A 334 -18.25 27.02 -8.85
C ILE A 334 -18.61 25.94 -9.88
N HIS A 335 -19.93 25.80 -10.19
CA HIS A 335 -20.38 24.86 -11.22
C HIS A 335 -19.77 25.18 -12.59
N GLY A 336 -19.25 24.17 -13.26
CA GLY A 336 -18.62 24.31 -14.58
C GLY A 336 -17.21 24.90 -14.54
N GLN A 337 -16.66 25.25 -13.37
CA GLN A 337 -15.26 25.61 -13.26
C GLN A 337 -14.40 24.35 -13.40
N ILE A 338 -13.22 24.51 -13.99
CA ILE A 338 -12.23 23.43 -14.10
C ILE A 338 -11.43 23.39 -12.80
N ALA A 339 -11.44 22.24 -12.16
CA ALA A 339 -10.62 21.93 -10.98
C ALA A 339 -9.50 20.98 -11.37
N ARG A 340 -8.28 21.26 -10.91
CA ARG A 340 -7.18 20.30 -10.98
C ARG A 340 -7.28 19.38 -9.79
N VAL A 341 -7.31 18.07 -10.03
CA VAL A 341 -7.29 17.03 -8.99
C VAL A 341 -6.06 16.17 -9.17
N ALA A 342 -5.50 15.74 -8.05
CA ALA A 342 -4.41 14.78 -8.03
C ALA A 342 -4.97 13.38 -7.75
N LEU A 343 -4.60 12.41 -8.57
CA LEU A 343 -4.96 11.00 -8.45
C LEU A 343 -3.70 10.15 -8.44
N PRO A 344 -3.66 9.03 -7.73
CA PRO A 344 -2.54 8.12 -7.83
C PRO A 344 -2.56 7.40 -9.19
N ARG A 345 -1.39 7.20 -9.77
CA ARG A 345 -1.17 6.26 -10.87
C ARG A 345 -0.04 5.30 -10.51
N LEU A 346 -0.13 4.07 -10.98
CA LEU A 346 0.93 3.09 -10.83
C LEU A 346 1.95 3.22 -11.96
N VAL A 347 3.21 3.13 -11.59
CA VAL A 347 4.35 3.08 -12.52
C VAL A 347 5.07 1.76 -12.29
N PRO A 348 4.90 0.77 -13.18
CA PRO A 348 5.54 -0.54 -13.05
C PRO A 348 7.07 -0.42 -13.04
N GLN A 349 7.72 -1.27 -12.27
CA GLN A 349 9.17 -1.41 -12.23
C GLN A 349 9.57 -2.71 -12.91
N HIS A 350 9.52 -2.71 -14.26
CA HIS A 350 9.75 -3.93 -15.04
C HIS A 350 11.10 -4.56 -14.76
N THR A 351 11.09 -5.85 -14.45
CA THR A 351 12.27 -6.69 -14.38
C THR A 351 12.65 -7.25 -15.76
N LYS A 352 13.93 -7.49 -15.96
CA LYS A 352 14.44 -8.20 -17.15
C LYS A 352 14.33 -9.71 -16.99
N ILE A 353 14.15 -10.19 -15.77
CA ILE A 353 14.13 -11.61 -15.43
C ILE A 353 12.77 -12.18 -15.81
N ALA A 354 12.78 -13.29 -16.53
CA ALA A 354 11.58 -13.98 -16.95
C ALA A 354 11.27 -15.19 -16.04
N TYR A 355 12.30 -15.87 -15.56
CA TYR A 355 12.19 -17.03 -14.68
C TYR A 355 13.54 -17.36 -14.03
N SER A 356 13.54 -18.27 -13.07
CA SER A 356 14.75 -18.89 -12.53
C SER A 356 14.87 -20.32 -13.00
N THR A 357 16.09 -20.77 -13.30
CA THR A 357 16.40 -22.19 -13.48
C THR A 357 16.98 -22.73 -12.18
N ILE A 358 16.52 -23.90 -11.78
CA ILE A 358 16.97 -24.63 -10.60
C ILE A 358 17.59 -25.92 -11.06
N GLN A 359 18.84 -26.17 -10.71
CA GLN A 359 19.56 -27.38 -11.01
C GLN A 359 20.16 -27.98 -9.73
N LEU A 360 19.81 -29.23 -9.43
CA LEU A 360 20.39 -29.99 -8.35
C LEU A 360 21.16 -31.19 -8.92
N THR A 361 22.39 -31.40 -8.47
CA THR A 361 23.17 -32.54 -8.90
C THR A 361 23.93 -33.20 -7.72
N ASP A 362 23.89 -34.51 -7.67
CA ASP A 362 24.74 -35.34 -6.76
C ASP A 362 26.06 -35.76 -7.41
N GLY A 363 26.34 -35.26 -8.64
CA GLY A 363 27.50 -35.64 -9.44
C GLY A 363 27.23 -36.82 -10.38
N THR A 364 26.13 -37.57 -10.21
CA THR A 364 25.68 -38.66 -11.10
C THR A 364 24.35 -38.35 -11.77
N THR A 365 23.41 -37.83 -11.00
CA THR A 365 22.05 -37.46 -11.43
C THR A 365 21.88 -35.96 -11.34
N THR A 366 21.15 -35.38 -12.28
CA THR A 366 20.80 -33.98 -12.25
C THR A 366 19.28 -33.82 -12.37
N PHE A 367 18.72 -33.01 -11.46
CA PHE A 367 17.32 -32.62 -11.46
C PHE A 367 17.25 -31.16 -11.88
N ASP A 368 16.56 -30.89 -12.97
CA ASP A 368 16.38 -29.57 -13.53
C ASP A 368 14.92 -29.12 -13.42
N ALA A 369 14.71 -27.86 -13.03
CA ALA A 369 13.40 -27.26 -13.01
C ALA A 369 13.46 -25.80 -13.42
N ARG A 370 12.31 -25.27 -13.81
CA ARG A 370 12.10 -23.86 -14.12
C ARG A 370 11.04 -23.29 -13.19
N SER A 371 11.32 -22.10 -12.62
CA SER A 371 10.34 -21.42 -11.76
C SER A 371 9.13 -20.95 -12.58
N GLN A 372 7.96 -21.03 -11.98
CA GLN A 372 6.72 -20.52 -12.53
C GLN A 372 6.27 -19.29 -11.76
N ARG A 373 5.85 -18.24 -12.47
CA ARG A 373 5.25 -17.08 -11.84
C ARG A 373 3.90 -17.48 -11.25
N VAL A 374 3.79 -17.34 -9.93
CA VAL A 374 2.58 -17.63 -9.16
C VAL A 374 1.88 -16.37 -8.67
N TYR A 375 2.56 -15.23 -8.69
CA TYR A 375 1.98 -13.94 -8.30
C TYR A 375 2.60 -12.79 -9.08
N ASP A 376 1.75 -11.87 -9.53
CA ASP A 376 2.10 -10.64 -10.22
C ASP A 376 1.56 -9.46 -9.42
N ILE A 377 2.44 -8.84 -8.60
CA ILE A 377 2.04 -7.75 -7.71
C ILE A 377 1.68 -6.50 -8.51
N ASP A 378 2.33 -6.27 -9.66
CA ASP A 378 1.98 -5.14 -10.53
C ASP A 378 0.52 -5.27 -11.01
N ALA A 379 0.10 -6.45 -11.48
CA ALA A 379 -1.26 -6.69 -11.97
C ALA A 379 -2.31 -6.58 -10.84
N VAL A 380 -1.99 -7.08 -9.64
CA VAL A 380 -2.90 -7.00 -8.49
C VAL A 380 -3.05 -5.57 -8.00
N ALA A 381 -1.96 -4.81 -7.92
CA ALA A 381 -2.00 -3.41 -7.52
C ALA A 381 -2.76 -2.55 -8.55
N GLU A 382 -2.58 -2.83 -9.87
CA GLU A 382 -3.32 -2.16 -10.94
C GLU A 382 -4.82 -2.45 -10.82
N LYS A 383 -5.21 -3.71 -10.65
CA LYS A 383 -6.62 -4.08 -10.45
C LYS A 383 -7.23 -3.41 -9.23
N ASN A 384 -6.53 -3.43 -8.09
CA ASN A 384 -7.00 -2.78 -6.86
C ASN A 384 -7.21 -1.27 -7.06
N LEU A 385 -6.27 -0.58 -7.72
CA LEU A 385 -6.41 0.84 -8.02
C LEU A 385 -7.57 1.10 -8.99
N ASP A 386 -7.74 0.29 -10.03
CA ASP A 386 -8.82 0.44 -11.01
C ASP A 386 -10.20 0.27 -10.36
N ASP A 387 -10.35 -0.68 -9.45
CA ASP A 387 -11.59 -0.91 -8.70
C ASP A 387 -11.98 0.27 -7.81
N GLU A 388 -11.00 0.96 -7.24
CA GLU A 388 -11.22 2.14 -6.40
C GLU A 388 -11.24 3.46 -7.18
N TYR A 389 -10.81 3.46 -8.46
CA TYR A 389 -10.54 4.68 -9.22
C TYR A 389 -11.73 5.63 -9.29
N ALA A 390 -12.94 5.13 -9.55
CA ALA A 390 -14.14 5.95 -9.60
C ALA A 390 -14.41 6.65 -8.26
N THR A 391 -14.21 5.96 -7.15
CA THR A 391 -14.37 6.50 -5.79
C THR A 391 -13.29 7.55 -5.47
N LEU A 392 -12.05 7.30 -5.86
CA LEU A 392 -10.94 8.24 -5.70
C LEU A 392 -11.18 9.54 -6.48
N VAL A 393 -11.59 9.43 -7.74
CA VAL A 393 -11.97 10.60 -8.57
C VAL A 393 -13.08 11.41 -7.90
N LEU A 394 -14.12 10.73 -7.45
CA LEU A 394 -15.27 11.36 -6.84
C LEU A 394 -14.91 12.12 -5.56
N ARG A 395 -14.11 11.49 -4.67
CA ARG A 395 -13.60 12.12 -3.45
C ARG A 395 -12.69 13.31 -3.76
N ALA A 396 -11.77 13.18 -4.72
CA ALA A 396 -10.86 14.25 -5.12
C ALA A 396 -11.62 15.47 -5.68
N VAL A 397 -12.60 15.26 -6.56
CA VAL A 397 -13.45 16.32 -7.11
C VAL A 397 -14.28 16.99 -6.00
N ALA A 398 -14.90 16.21 -5.10
CA ALA A 398 -15.69 16.75 -3.99
C ALA A 398 -14.82 17.60 -3.05
N ARG A 399 -13.64 17.14 -2.70
CA ARG A 399 -12.67 17.85 -1.87
C ARG A 399 -12.21 19.16 -2.51
N THR A 400 -11.85 19.12 -3.79
CA THR A 400 -11.42 20.31 -4.52
C THR A 400 -12.55 21.33 -4.66
N ALA A 401 -13.78 20.88 -4.94
CA ALA A 401 -14.97 21.74 -4.98
C ALA A 401 -15.19 22.47 -3.64
N MET A 402 -15.02 21.79 -2.52
CA MET A 402 -15.12 22.42 -1.20
C MET A 402 -14.02 23.45 -0.92
N LYS A 403 -12.77 23.14 -1.26
CA LYS A 403 -11.66 24.08 -1.14
C LYS A 403 -11.93 25.34 -1.98
N MET A 404 -12.45 25.18 -3.20
CA MET A 404 -12.80 26.30 -4.07
C MET A 404 -13.95 27.14 -3.48
N ALA A 405 -15.00 26.50 -2.94
CA ALA A 405 -16.10 27.20 -2.27
C ALA A 405 -15.60 27.98 -1.03
N ALA A 406 -14.68 27.41 -0.25
CA ALA A 406 -14.04 28.09 0.87
C ALA A 406 -13.19 29.29 0.40
N ALA A 407 -12.44 29.15 -0.70
CA ALA A 407 -11.65 30.22 -1.29
C ALA A 407 -12.51 31.42 -1.75
N GLU A 408 -13.67 31.15 -2.37
CA GLU A 408 -14.65 32.22 -2.73
C GLU A 408 -15.22 32.88 -1.46
N GLY A 409 -15.54 32.13 -0.42
CA GLY A 409 -15.99 32.66 0.86
C GLY A 409 -14.97 33.59 1.52
N ILE A 410 -13.64 33.24 1.45
CA ILE A 410 -12.55 34.10 1.90
C ILE A 410 -12.52 35.41 1.12
N GLY A 411 -12.71 35.36 -0.21
CA GLY A 411 -12.73 36.54 -1.07
C GLY A 411 -13.88 37.50 -0.74
N ILE A 412 -15.07 36.96 -0.47
CA ILE A 412 -16.25 37.73 -0.03
C ILE A 412 -15.99 38.39 1.34
N GLY A 413 -15.43 37.62 2.30
CA GLY A 413 -15.06 38.12 3.61
C GLY A 413 -14.02 39.24 3.54
N ALA A 414 -12.97 39.07 2.72
CA ALA A 414 -11.94 40.05 2.51
C ALA A 414 -12.47 41.36 1.91
N ARG A 415 -13.40 41.29 0.95
CA ARG A 415 -14.08 42.47 0.37
C ARG A 415 -14.90 43.25 1.40
N SER A 416 -15.59 42.56 2.30
CA SER A 416 -16.40 43.16 3.35
C SER A 416 -15.59 43.81 4.48
N ALA A 417 -14.37 43.37 4.68
CA ALA A 417 -13.49 43.85 5.78
C ALA A 417 -12.69 45.12 5.44
N VAL A 418 -12.63 45.52 4.16
CA VAL A 418 -11.80 46.64 3.68
C VAL A 418 -12.66 47.83 3.28
N SER A 419 -12.12 49.06 3.40
CA SER A 419 -12.86 50.31 3.06
C SER A 419 -13.22 50.39 1.58
N LYS A 420 -14.32 51.11 1.25
CA LYS A 420 -14.96 51.12 -0.07
C LYS A 420 -14.03 51.43 -1.27
N ASN A 421 -12.90 52.13 -1.07
CA ASN A 421 -11.99 52.51 -2.17
C ASN A 421 -10.96 51.46 -2.59
N SER A 422 -10.79 50.36 -1.84
CA SER A 422 -9.77 49.33 -2.12
C SER A 422 -10.37 47.91 -2.13
N GLN A 423 -11.67 47.78 -2.03
CA GLN A 423 -12.35 46.48 -1.83
C GLN A 423 -12.18 45.50 -2.99
N ASP A 424 -12.27 46.02 -4.24
CA ASP A 424 -12.31 45.11 -5.40
C ASP A 424 -10.99 44.39 -5.66
N TRP A 425 -9.86 45.11 -5.58
CA TRP A 425 -8.56 44.47 -5.82
C TRP A 425 -8.11 43.57 -4.65
N VAL A 426 -8.42 43.95 -3.40
CA VAL A 426 -8.08 43.12 -2.23
C VAL A 426 -8.86 41.81 -2.24
N GLY A 427 -10.16 41.88 -2.53
CA GLY A 427 -10.98 40.66 -2.72
C GLY A 427 -10.47 39.80 -3.86
N LEU A 428 -10.12 40.41 -5.01
CA LEU A 428 -9.56 39.68 -6.15
C LEU A 428 -8.23 39.02 -5.81
N VAL A 429 -7.29 39.72 -5.16
CA VAL A 429 -6.02 39.16 -4.75
C VAL A 429 -6.21 38.04 -3.73
N ALA A 430 -7.12 38.20 -2.76
CA ALA A 430 -7.42 37.15 -1.79
C ALA A 430 -7.98 35.88 -2.47
N VAL A 431 -8.86 36.01 -3.44
CA VAL A 431 -9.37 34.87 -4.23
C VAL A 431 -8.26 34.22 -5.05
N ILE A 432 -7.42 35.02 -5.72
CA ILE A 432 -6.31 34.48 -6.52
C ILE A 432 -5.33 33.70 -5.61
N LEU A 433 -4.94 34.27 -4.47
CA LEU A 433 -4.04 33.59 -3.54
C LEU A 433 -4.68 32.31 -2.96
N ALA A 434 -5.98 32.35 -2.61
CA ALA A 434 -6.68 31.18 -2.12
C ALA A 434 -6.80 30.09 -3.19
N ARG A 435 -7.04 30.46 -4.45
CA ARG A 435 -7.07 29.49 -5.59
C ARG A 435 -5.69 28.90 -5.88
N ILE A 436 -4.63 29.71 -5.84
CA ILE A 436 -3.25 29.23 -5.95
C ILE A 436 -2.98 28.23 -4.82
N PHE A 437 -3.37 28.55 -3.59
CA PHE A 437 -3.22 27.65 -2.45
C PHE A 437 -3.98 26.33 -2.67
N VAL A 438 -5.22 26.36 -3.16
CA VAL A 438 -5.99 25.15 -3.51
C VAL A 438 -5.23 24.28 -4.51
N LEU A 439 -4.70 24.88 -5.59
CA LEU A 439 -3.97 24.15 -6.64
C LEU A 439 -2.65 23.55 -6.12
N MET A 440 -1.99 24.24 -5.19
CA MET A 440 -0.70 23.78 -4.61
C MET A 440 -0.86 22.73 -3.51
N THR A 441 -2.06 22.55 -2.97
CA THR A 441 -2.32 21.61 -1.86
C THR A 441 -3.06 20.35 -2.30
N GLU A 442 -3.25 20.15 -3.59
CA GLU A 442 -3.78 18.89 -4.13
C GLU A 442 -2.62 17.92 -4.35
N GLU A 443 -2.65 16.83 -3.59
CA GLU A 443 -1.70 15.72 -3.65
C GLU A 443 -2.50 14.41 -3.61
N ALA A 444 -2.10 13.43 -4.42
CA ALA A 444 -2.63 12.09 -4.33
C ALA A 444 -2.00 11.32 -3.14
N ASP A 445 -2.65 10.28 -2.68
CA ASP A 445 -2.00 9.34 -1.78
C ASP A 445 -1.13 8.37 -2.60
N ILE A 446 0.17 8.64 -2.59
CA ILE A 446 1.18 7.85 -3.29
C ILE A 446 1.89 6.86 -2.38
N ARG A 447 1.42 6.69 -1.14
CA ARG A 447 1.94 5.70 -0.21
C ARG A 447 1.59 4.29 -0.68
N SER A 448 2.52 3.37 -0.60
CA SER A 448 2.37 1.95 -0.95
C SER A 448 3.54 1.15 -0.39
N TRP A 449 3.38 -0.13 -0.21
CA TRP A 449 4.43 -1.04 0.27
C TRP A 449 5.50 -1.28 -0.81
N ARG A 450 6.48 -0.38 -0.88
CA ARG A 450 7.47 -0.33 -1.96
C ARG A 450 8.58 -1.35 -1.85
N THR A 451 8.77 -1.97 -0.69
CA THR A 451 9.80 -2.98 -0.49
C THR A 451 9.40 -4.37 -0.98
N LEU A 452 8.14 -4.57 -1.38
CA LEU A 452 7.68 -5.81 -2.01
C LEU A 452 8.39 -6.11 -3.35
N PRO A 453 8.52 -7.41 -3.73
CA PRO A 453 8.92 -7.78 -5.09
C PRO A 453 7.86 -7.39 -6.13
N GLY A 454 8.21 -7.43 -7.41
CA GLY A 454 7.25 -7.26 -8.52
C GLY A 454 6.51 -8.55 -8.81
N GLU A 455 7.23 -9.67 -8.80
CA GLU A 455 6.69 -11.01 -9.07
C GLU A 455 7.20 -12.01 -8.05
N ILE A 456 6.36 -13.00 -7.71
CA ILE A 456 6.74 -14.17 -6.93
C ILE A 456 6.65 -15.39 -7.82
N HIS A 457 7.74 -16.15 -7.83
CA HIS A 457 7.84 -17.42 -8.55
C HIS A 457 8.02 -18.57 -7.56
N LEU A 458 7.47 -19.72 -7.91
CA LEU A 458 7.54 -20.93 -7.11
C LEU A 458 8.05 -22.09 -7.95
N THR A 459 8.84 -22.97 -7.32
CA THR A 459 9.27 -24.25 -7.87
C THR A 459 9.21 -25.28 -6.77
N ARG A 460 8.67 -26.45 -7.06
CA ARG A 460 8.66 -27.61 -6.16
C ARG A 460 9.38 -28.77 -6.84
N LEU A 461 10.34 -29.36 -6.18
CA LEU A 461 11.12 -30.51 -6.64
C LEU A 461 11.06 -31.64 -5.63
N TRP A 462 10.80 -32.83 -6.09
CA TRP A 462 10.85 -34.07 -5.33
C TRP A 462 12.12 -34.80 -5.71
N ILE A 463 12.97 -35.09 -4.72
CA ILE A 463 14.30 -35.65 -4.91
C ILE A 463 14.56 -36.74 -3.90
N PRO A 464 15.33 -37.79 -4.21
CA PRO A 464 15.80 -38.75 -3.20
C PRO A 464 16.56 -38.08 -2.08
N ALA A 465 16.55 -38.66 -0.89
CA ALA A 465 17.44 -38.24 0.19
C ALA A 465 18.91 -38.36 -0.24
N GLY A 466 19.74 -37.35 0.05
CA GLY A 466 21.14 -37.30 -0.39
C GLY A 466 21.75 -35.91 -0.30
N SER A 467 22.99 -35.80 -0.77
CA SER A 467 23.77 -34.55 -0.80
C SER A 467 23.78 -34.00 -2.23
N TYR A 468 23.43 -32.75 -2.40
CA TYR A 468 23.30 -32.13 -3.71
C TYR A 468 24.01 -30.77 -3.77
N ASN A 469 24.57 -30.47 -4.92
CA ASN A 469 24.97 -29.11 -5.28
C ASN A 469 23.79 -28.44 -5.98
N LEU A 470 23.25 -27.39 -5.37
CA LEU A 470 22.21 -26.55 -5.96
C LEU A 470 22.83 -25.41 -6.73
N MET A 471 22.30 -25.13 -7.91
CA MET A 471 22.57 -23.91 -8.67
C MET A 471 21.25 -23.29 -9.11
N VAL A 472 21.05 -22.02 -8.77
CA VAL A 472 19.88 -21.24 -9.18
C VAL A 472 20.34 -20.04 -10.00
N ASN A 473 19.82 -19.89 -11.23
CA ASN A 473 20.13 -18.79 -12.12
C ASN A 473 18.87 -18.00 -12.44
N ALA A 474 18.98 -16.67 -12.44
CA ALA A 474 17.98 -15.80 -13.06
C ALA A 474 18.18 -15.76 -14.57
N VAL A 475 17.12 -15.83 -15.35
CA VAL A 475 17.17 -15.94 -16.82
C VAL A 475 16.22 -14.92 -17.44
N ASP A 476 16.69 -14.24 -18.49
CA ASP A 476 15.89 -13.27 -19.25
C ASP A 476 14.94 -13.95 -20.27
N ARG A 477 14.13 -13.13 -20.95
CA ARG A 477 13.18 -13.60 -21.99
C ARG A 477 13.88 -14.22 -23.20
N GLN A 478 15.19 -13.98 -23.38
CA GLN A 478 16.02 -14.54 -24.44
C GLN A 478 16.78 -15.81 -24.02
N GLY A 479 16.57 -16.29 -22.78
CA GLY A 479 17.25 -17.48 -22.25
C GLY A 479 18.69 -17.23 -21.76
N ARG A 480 19.09 -15.97 -21.55
CA ARG A 480 20.43 -15.60 -21.07
C ARG A 480 20.42 -15.49 -19.55
N VAL A 481 21.42 -16.05 -18.89
CA VAL A 481 21.61 -15.91 -17.44
C VAL A 481 21.96 -14.46 -17.10
N ILE A 482 21.28 -13.91 -16.11
CA ILE A 482 21.48 -12.57 -15.55
C ILE A 482 22.16 -12.71 -14.17
N GLY A 483 23.23 -11.94 -13.97
CA GLY A 483 23.95 -11.94 -12.71
C GLY A 483 24.85 -13.18 -12.50
N GLN A 484 25.19 -13.44 -11.24
CA GLN A 484 25.99 -14.61 -10.86
C GLN A 484 25.06 -15.74 -10.39
N PRO A 485 25.41 -17.01 -10.69
CA PRO A 485 24.68 -18.15 -10.15
C PRO A 485 24.66 -18.13 -8.61
N ASN A 486 23.53 -18.43 -8.02
CA ASN A 486 23.45 -18.75 -6.59
C ASN A 486 23.70 -20.23 -6.43
N THR A 487 24.72 -20.60 -5.65
CA THR A 487 25.13 -22.00 -5.44
C THR A 487 25.16 -22.33 -3.96
N ASP A 488 24.57 -23.47 -3.62
CA ASP A 488 24.57 -24.03 -2.25
C ASP A 488 24.89 -25.54 -2.28
N GLN A 489 25.41 -26.04 -1.19
CA GLN A 489 25.47 -27.47 -0.94
C GLN A 489 24.36 -27.83 0.07
N LEU A 490 23.51 -28.79 -0.27
CA LEU A 490 22.33 -29.16 0.49
C LEU A 490 22.34 -30.65 0.79
N ASP A 491 22.08 -30.98 2.03
CA ASP A 491 21.92 -32.39 2.49
C ASP A 491 20.44 -32.57 2.84
N PHE A 492 19.79 -33.56 2.24
CA PHE A 492 18.40 -33.90 2.47
C PHE A 492 18.24 -35.24 3.14
N ARG A 493 17.44 -35.28 4.19
CA ARG A 493 16.96 -36.52 4.82
C ARG A 493 15.66 -36.97 4.16
N SER A 494 15.37 -38.27 4.32
CA SER A 494 14.09 -38.85 3.92
C SER A 494 12.91 -38.11 4.56
N GLY A 495 11.92 -37.72 3.76
CA GLY A 495 10.75 -36.96 4.18
C GLY A 495 11.01 -35.50 4.53
N GLU A 496 12.24 -34.99 4.38
CA GLU A 496 12.57 -33.61 4.70
C GLU A 496 11.94 -32.65 3.66
N VAL A 497 11.30 -31.59 4.12
CA VAL A 497 10.87 -30.45 3.30
C VAL A 497 11.74 -29.27 3.61
N ARG A 498 12.33 -28.68 2.58
CA ARG A 498 13.18 -27.48 2.71
C ARG A 498 12.69 -26.39 1.77
N LEU A 499 12.45 -25.20 2.34
CA LEU A 499 12.14 -24.00 1.58
C LEU A 499 13.37 -23.11 1.48
N LEU A 500 13.63 -22.57 0.29
CA LEU A 500 14.69 -21.60 0.03
C LEU A 500 14.13 -20.36 -0.65
N LEU A 501 14.65 -19.19 -0.26
CA LEU A 501 14.35 -17.92 -0.89
C LEU A 501 15.51 -17.48 -1.80
N ARG A 502 15.17 -17.00 -3.01
CA ARG A 502 16.10 -16.35 -3.94
C ARG A 502 15.55 -14.99 -4.34
N GLN A 503 16.44 -14.02 -4.44
CA GLN A 503 16.05 -12.63 -4.66
C GLN A 503 16.79 -12.07 -5.86
N TYR A 504 16.01 -11.52 -6.81
CA TYR A 504 16.51 -10.90 -8.03
C TYR A 504 15.78 -9.57 -8.21
N LEU A 505 16.18 -8.57 -7.43
CA LEU A 505 15.49 -7.29 -7.26
C LEU A 505 16.02 -6.19 -8.20
N GLU A 506 16.50 -6.54 -9.38
CA GLU A 506 17.06 -5.60 -10.38
C GLU A 506 15.97 -4.78 -11.07
#